data_01ad18b81a62380e2f5a33cc776960a4
#
_entry.id   01ad18b81a62380e2f5a33cc776960a4
#
_cell.length_a   1.000
_cell.length_b   1.000
_cell.length_c   1.000
_cell.angle_alpha   90.00
_cell.angle_beta   90.00
_cell.angle_gamma   90.00
#
_symmetry.space_group_name_H-M   'P 1'
#
loop_
_entity.id
_entity.type
_entity.pdbx_description
1 polymer ?
#
loop_
_entity_poly.entity_id
_entity_poly.type
_entity_poly.pdbx_seq_one_letter_code
_entity_poly.pdbx_strand_id
1 'polypeptide(L)'
;MKYTDAFFDEYQERRGSDSTKWDTCNEKFGVDPSVEMVPMWIADMDFRSPVEVQEEMVKRAQFGSYGYTMKKDALYDTIISWVQRRYHWTVEKDWIVITPGVIPGLHIAVQQLTAPEDGIIVQPPIYYPFMTSAEVNGRKMVPNPLIEKEGDWFIDFEDLEAKAKDPRNKILLFCNPHVSADEQ
;
A
#
# COMPACT_ATOMS: atom_id res chain seq x y z
N MET A 1 25.53 -10.62 10.65
CA MET A 1 24.36 -9.77 10.39
C MET A 1 24.36 -8.65 11.42
N LYS A 2 23.99 -7.45 11.06
CA LYS A 2 23.96 -6.28 11.95
C LYS A 2 22.81 -6.35 12.96
N TYR A 3 21.74 -7.02 12.61
CA TYR A 3 20.57 -7.25 13.45
C TYR A 3 20.40 -8.74 13.71
N THR A 4 20.04 -9.09 14.93
CA THR A 4 19.70 -10.46 15.35
C THR A 4 18.17 -10.60 15.43
N ASP A 5 17.69 -11.82 15.46
CA ASP A 5 16.26 -12.09 15.66
C ASP A 5 15.74 -11.41 16.93
N ALA A 6 16.53 -11.43 18.02
CA ALA A 6 16.18 -10.78 19.28
C ALA A 6 15.92 -9.26 19.15
N PHE A 7 16.48 -8.58 18.15
CA PHE A 7 16.18 -7.16 17.92
C PHE A 7 14.76 -6.97 17.38
N PHE A 8 14.30 -7.91 16.55
CA PHE A 8 12.95 -7.86 15.97
C PHE A 8 11.91 -8.50 16.88
N ASP A 9 12.31 -9.41 17.76
CA ASP A 9 11.43 -10.05 18.74
C ASP A 9 11.16 -9.17 19.97
N GLU A 10 11.84 -8.04 20.11
CA GLU A 10 11.60 -7.11 21.21
C GLU A 10 10.22 -6.47 21.08
N TYR A 11 9.34 -6.83 21.99
CA TYR A 11 7.98 -6.29 22.03
C TYR A 11 7.97 -4.76 22.16
N GLN A 12 7.20 -4.11 21.32
CA GLN A 12 6.95 -2.68 21.38
C GLN A 12 5.50 -2.43 21.79
N GLU A 13 5.29 -1.93 23.02
CA GLU A 13 3.93 -1.51 23.41
C GLU A 13 3.51 -0.28 22.60
N ARG A 14 2.43 -0.41 21.85
CA ARG A 14 1.93 0.63 20.97
C ARG A 14 0.56 1.18 21.40
N ARG A 15 -0.04 0.62 22.45
CA ARG A 15 -1.26 1.18 23.04
C ARG A 15 -0.92 2.51 23.72
N GLY A 16 -1.78 3.52 23.53
CA GLY A 16 -1.54 4.86 24.04
C GLY A 16 -0.46 5.66 23.31
N SER A 17 -0.09 5.24 22.10
CA SER A 17 0.88 5.94 21.24
C SER A 17 0.23 6.67 20.05
N ASP A 18 -1.07 6.86 20.07
CA ASP A 18 -1.88 7.39 18.96
C ASP A 18 -1.84 6.46 17.73
N SER A 19 -1.59 5.17 17.94
CA SER A 19 -1.59 4.17 16.90
C SER A 19 -3.02 3.85 16.45
N THR A 20 -3.39 4.22 15.23
CA THR A 20 -4.70 3.85 14.68
C THR A 20 -4.94 2.34 14.75
N LYS A 21 -3.91 1.52 14.48
CA LYS A 21 -3.99 0.07 14.55
C LYS A 21 -4.38 -0.44 15.93
N TRP A 22 -3.77 0.10 16.99
CA TRP A 22 -3.93 -0.37 18.36
C TRP A 22 -5.01 0.40 19.12
N ASP A 23 -4.99 1.72 19.07
CA ASP A 23 -5.80 2.55 19.95
C ASP A 23 -7.25 2.70 19.47
N THR A 24 -7.53 2.42 18.19
CA THR A 24 -8.91 2.48 17.66
C THR A 24 -9.50 1.09 17.36
N CYS A 25 -8.80 0.00 17.68
CA CYS A 25 -9.20 -1.34 17.27
C CYS A 25 -10.59 -1.73 17.81
N ASN A 26 -10.81 -1.57 19.11
CA ASN A 26 -12.08 -1.93 19.75
C ASN A 26 -13.25 -1.12 19.18
N GLU A 27 -13.07 0.20 19.04
CA GLU A 27 -14.09 1.08 18.45
C GLU A 27 -14.41 0.70 17.00
N LYS A 28 -13.37 0.46 16.19
CA LYS A 28 -13.48 0.11 14.77
C LYS A 28 -14.33 -1.14 14.54
N PHE A 29 -14.23 -2.11 15.41
CA PHE A 29 -14.94 -3.39 15.30
C PHE A 29 -16.14 -3.51 16.24
N GLY A 30 -16.49 -2.45 16.96
CA GLY A 30 -17.64 -2.44 17.87
C GLY A 30 -17.50 -3.40 19.05
N VAL A 31 -16.27 -3.64 19.50
CA VAL A 31 -15.94 -4.53 20.61
C VAL A 31 -15.80 -3.71 21.88
N ASP A 32 -16.30 -4.27 23.01
CA ASP A 32 -16.21 -3.63 24.32
C ASP A 32 -14.74 -3.26 24.64
N PRO A 33 -14.45 -2.03 25.09
CA PRO A 33 -13.08 -1.60 25.40
C PRO A 33 -12.34 -2.46 26.44
N SER A 34 -13.06 -3.19 27.29
CA SER A 34 -12.47 -4.11 28.27
C SER A 34 -11.94 -5.42 27.67
N VAL A 35 -12.31 -5.72 26.42
CA VAL A 35 -11.84 -6.91 25.72
C VAL A 35 -10.47 -6.62 25.11
N GLU A 36 -9.48 -7.43 25.50
CA GLU A 36 -8.16 -7.34 24.90
C GLU A 36 -8.18 -7.91 23.47
N MET A 37 -7.85 -7.03 22.51
CA MET A 37 -7.77 -7.41 21.10
C MET A 37 -6.33 -7.38 20.60
N VAL A 38 -6.01 -8.32 19.71
CA VAL A 38 -4.77 -8.29 18.92
C VAL A 38 -5.11 -7.79 17.52
N PRO A 39 -4.74 -6.55 17.18
CA PRO A 39 -5.09 -5.97 15.90
C PRO A 39 -4.24 -6.53 14.76
N MET A 40 -4.90 -7.03 13.71
CA MET A 40 -4.25 -7.53 12.49
C MET A 40 -4.82 -6.89 11.21
N TRP A 41 -5.47 -5.74 11.33
CA TRP A 41 -6.24 -5.10 10.26
C TRP A 41 -5.49 -3.98 9.52
N ILE A 42 -4.36 -3.52 10.05
CA ILE A 42 -3.47 -2.56 9.40
C ILE A 42 -2.08 -3.21 9.28
N ALA A 43 -1.51 -3.11 8.08
CA ALA A 43 -0.22 -3.71 7.75
C ALA A 43 0.99 -2.88 8.19
N ASP A 44 0.87 -2.04 9.23
CA ASP A 44 2.02 -1.42 9.87
C ASP A 44 2.70 -2.42 10.82
N MET A 45 4.01 -2.47 10.78
CA MET A 45 4.79 -3.42 11.59
C MET A 45 4.92 -2.95 13.03
N ASP A 46 4.86 -3.91 13.96
CA ASP A 46 5.05 -3.68 15.39
C ASP A 46 6.51 -3.90 15.84
N PHE A 47 7.44 -3.86 14.88
CA PHE A 47 8.87 -3.98 15.10
C PHE A 47 9.55 -2.61 15.07
N ARG A 48 10.67 -2.50 15.79
CA ARG A 48 11.51 -1.30 15.69
C ARG A 48 12.06 -1.13 14.29
N SER A 49 12.09 0.12 13.83
CA SER A 49 12.83 0.47 12.62
C SER A 49 14.33 0.25 12.83
N PRO A 50 15.11 -0.04 11.77
CA PRO A 50 16.55 -0.10 11.86
C PRO A 50 17.16 1.14 12.54
N VAL A 51 18.20 0.93 13.35
CA VAL A 51 18.82 2.01 14.14
C VAL A 51 19.30 3.15 13.26
N GLU A 52 19.80 2.86 12.06
CA GLU A 52 20.25 3.88 11.11
C GLU A 52 19.12 4.83 10.68
N VAL A 53 17.90 4.29 10.51
CA VAL A 53 16.72 5.12 10.18
C VAL A 53 16.39 6.03 11.37
N GLN A 54 16.39 5.48 12.59
CA GLN A 54 16.12 6.25 13.80
C GLN A 54 17.14 7.38 13.98
N GLU A 55 18.43 7.07 13.83
CA GLU A 55 19.54 8.05 13.96
C GLU A 55 19.41 9.20 12.94
N GLU A 56 19.09 8.90 11.69
CA GLU A 56 18.89 9.92 10.65
C GLU A 56 17.67 10.79 10.93
N MET A 57 16.59 10.23 11.45
CA MET A 57 15.42 11.00 11.88
C MET A 57 15.76 11.92 13.06
N VAL A 58 16.52 11.43 14.06
CA VAL A 58 16.98 12.25 15.20
C VAL A 58 17.88 13.39 14.74
N LYS A 59 18.86 13.13 13.86
CA LYS A 59 19.71 14.17 13.27
C LYS A 59 18.87 15.24 12.55
N ARG A 60 17.85 14.81 11.79
CA ARG A 60 16.98 15.75 11.11
C ARG A 60 16.13 16.57 12.06
N ALA A 61 15.61 15.95 13.14
CA ALA A 61 14.87 16.64 14.17
C ALA A 61 15.75 17.67 14.92
N GLN A 62 16.97 17.31 15.25
CA GLN A 62 17.94 18.21 15.91
C GLN A 62 18.36 19.37 15.02
N PHE A 63 18.40 19.20 13.70
CA PHE A 63 18.67 20.29 12.77
C PHE A 63 17.62 21.40 12.87
N GLY A 64 16.36 21.08 13.21
CA GLY A 64 15.32 22.02 13.63
C GLY A 64 14.76 22.96 12.55
N SER A 65 15.28 22.92 11.33
CA SER A 65 14.78 23.71 10.20
C SER A 65 14.23 22.79 9.11
N TYR A 66 12.94 22.91 8.84
CA TYR A 66 12.21 22.06 7.89
C TYR A 66 11.70 22.92 6.73
N GLY A 67 12.35 22.82 5.60
CA GLY A 67 11.97 23.53 4.38
C GLY A 67 11.69 22.56 3.25
N TYR A 68 11.64 23.08 2.04
CA TYR A 68 11.55 22.25 0.83
C TYR A 68 12.80 21.39 0.69
N THR A 69 12.61 20.08 0.62
CA THR A 69 13.71 19.12 0.51
C THR A 69 13.92 18.71 -0.94
N MET A 70 15.15 18.86 -1.40
CA MET A 70 15.56 18.38 -2.71
C MET A 70 15.68 16.85 -2.73
N LYS A 71 15.10 16.22 -3.74
CA LYS A 71 15.28 14.78 -4.00
C LYS A 71 16.64 14.58 -4.67
N LYS A 72 17.58 14.00 -3.91
CA LYS A 72 18.95 13.74 -4.39
C LYS A 72 18.98 12.52 -5.31
N ASP A 73 19.95 12.46 -6.20
CA ASP A 73 20.18 11.31 -7.10
C ASP A 73 20.35 10.00 -6.32
N ALA A 74 21.03 10.03 -5.18
CA ALA A 74 21.20 8.87 -4.30
C ALA A 74 19.88 8.18 -3.88
N LEU A 75 18.75 8.92 -3.81
CA LEU A 75 17.43 8.32 -3.57
C LEU A 75 17.02 7.43 -4.75
N TYR A 76 17.14 7.95 -5.96
CA TYR A 76 16.78 7.23 -7.18
C TYR A 76 17.70 6.03 -7.42
N ASP A 77 19.01 6.21 -7.24
CA ASP A 77 20.00 5.14 -7.36
C ASP A 77 19.71 4.00 -6.38
N THR A 78 19.28 4.33 -5.16
CA THR A 78 18.90 3.34 -4.16
C THR A 78 17.65 2.56 -4.58
N ILE A 79 16.61 3.25 -5.09
CA ILE A 79 15.38 2.61 -5.58
C ILE A 79 15.70 1.70 -6.76
N ILE A 80 16.43 2.19 -7.77
CA ILE A 80 16.82 1.43 -8.97
C ILE A 80 17.61 0.18 -8.57
N SER A 81 18.61 0.36 -7.72
CA SER A 81 19.43 -0.75 -7.21
C SER A 81 18.62 -1.78 -6.42
N TRP A 82 17.64 -1.33 -5.61
CA TRP A 82 16.75 -2.24 -4.87
C TRP A 82 15.89 -3.06 -5.81
N VAL A 83 15.19 -2.42 -6.75
CA VAL A 83 14.30 -3.06 -7.72
C VAL A 83 15.07 -4.06 -8.58
N GLN A 84 16.27 -3.69 -9.03
CA GLN A 84 17.12 -4.59 -9.80
C GLN A 84 17.54 -5.83 -9.01
N ARG A 85 17.94 -5.66 -7.74
CA ARG A 85 18.38 -6.81 -6.92
C ARG A 85 17.25 -7.73 -6.51
N ARG A 86 16.06 -7.18 -6.25
CA ARG A 86 14.93 -7.96 -5.71
C ARG A 86 14.07 -8.59 -6.80
N TYR A 87 13.90 -7.89 -7.91
CA TYR A 87 12.92 -8.25 -8.94
C TYR A 87 13.54 -8.44 -10.33
N HIS A 88 14.87 -8.28 -10.45
CA HIS A 88 15.58 -8.35 -11.74
C HIS A 88 14.99 -7.43 -12.81
N TRP A 89 14.44 -6.31 -12.37
CA TRP A 89 13.80 -5.32 -13.23
C TRP A 89 14.66 -4.06 -13.30
N THR A 90 15.08 -3.71 -14.50
CA THR A 90 15.83 -2.47 -14.78
C THR A 90 14.83 -1.34 -14.97
N VAL A 91 14.92 -0.32 -14.13
CA VAL A 91 14.12 0.90 -14.22
C VAL A 91 15.02 2.11 -14.42
N GLU A 92 14.53 3.11 -15.13
CA GLU A 92 15.24 4.36 -15.35
C GLU A 92 14.75 5.42 -14.37
N LYS A 93 15.63 6.38 -14.03
CA LYS A 93 15.32 7.46 -13.09
C LYS A 93 14.03 8.22 -13.46
N ASP A 94 13.87 8.52 -14.74
CA ASP A 94 12.74 9.30 -15.26
C ASP A 94 11.39 8.56 -15.19
N TRP A 95 11.41 7.25 -14.91
CA TRP A 95 10.20 6.48 -14.70
C TRP A 95 9.70 6.55 -13.24
N ILE A 96 10.52 7.11 -12.33
CA ILE A 96 10.22 7.12 -10.91
C ILE A 96 9.53 8.43 -10.53
N VAL A 97 8.28 8.32 -10.13
CA VAL A 97 7.48 9.45 -9.62
C VAL A 97 7.26 9.24 -8.12
N ILE A 98 7.67 10.24 -7.33
CA ILE A 98 7.50 10.21 -5.87
C ILE A 98 6.19 10.90 -5.51
N THR A 99 5.31 10.17 -4.82
CA THR A 99 4.03 10.64 -4.30
C THR A 99 4.02 10.60 -2.76
N PRO A 100 3.09 11.31 -2.09
CA PRO A 100 2.98 11.26 -0.61
C PRO A 100 2.58 9.89 -0.04
N GLY A 101 2.34 8.92 -0.90
CA GLY A 101 1.99 7.54 -0.57
C GLY A 101 1.31 6.86 -1.75
N VAL A 102 1.11 5.53 -1.67
CA VAL A 102 0.51 4.74 -2.76
C VAL A 102 -0.94 5.17 -3.02
N ILE A 103 -1.75 5.36 -1.98
CA ILE A 103 -3.16 5.74 -2.15
C ILE A 103 -3.32 7.12 -2.83
N PRO A 104 -2.64 8.20 -2.40
CA PRO A 104 -2.62 9.43 -3.17
C PRO A 104 -2.16 9.23 -4.63
N GLY A 105 -1.18 8.35 -4.84
CA GLY A 105 -0.71 8.00 -6.19
C GLY A 105 -1.80 7.37 -7.05
N LEU A 106 -2.60 6.44 -6.50
CA LEU A 106 -3.75 5.84 -7.18
C LEU A 106 -4.80 6.90 -7.57
N HIS A 107 -5.16 7.78 -6.64
CA HIS A 107 -6.11 8.87 -6.93
C HIS A 107 -5.62 9.79 -8.03
N ILE A 108 -4.34 10.16 -8.00
CA ILE A 108 -3.73 10.99 -9.06
C ILE A 108 -3.78 10.26 -10.41
N ALA A 109 -3.42 8.97 -10.44
CA ALA A 109 -3.44 8.18 -11.67
C ALA A 109 -4.87 8.09 -12.25
N VAL A 110 -5.86 7.80 -11.41
CA VAL A 110 -7.27 7.76 -11.81
C VAL A 110 -7.71 9.11 -12.39
N GLN A 111 -7.38 10.23 -11.73
CA GLN A 111 -7.77 11.56 -12.19
C GLN A 111 -7.11 11.96 -13.51
N GLN A 112 -5.83 11.62 -13.69
CA GLN A 112 -5.04 12.07 -14.83
C GLN A 112 -5.22 11.20 -16.07
N LEU A 113 -5.51 9.92 -15.88
CA LEU A 113 -5.58 8.95 -16.99
C LEU A 113 -6.99 8.65 -17.46
N THR A 114 -8.02 9.18 -16.77
CA THR A 114 -9.43 8.92 -17.07
C THR A 114 -10.29 10.19 -17.02
N ALA A 115 -11.42 10.14 -17.73
CA ALA A 115 -12.47 11.13 -17.63
C ALA A 115 -13.55 10.73 -16.59
N PRO A 116 -14.40 11.66 -16.13
CA PRO A 116 -15.60 11.30 -15.38
C PRO A 116 -16.43 10.23 -16.11
N GLU A 117 -17.04 9.32 -15.34
CA GLU A 117 -17.84 8.19 -15.82
C GLU A 117 -17.05 7.06 -16.53
N ASP A 118 -15.75 7.19 -16.75
CA ASP A 118 -14.92 6.06 -17.21
C ASP A 118 -14.90 4.92 -16.18
N GLY A 119 -14.75 3.70 -16.68
CA GLY A 119 -14.68 2.49 -15.87
C GLY A 119 -13.26 2.24 -15.34
N ILE A 120 -13.16 1.87 -14.09
CA ILE A 120 -11.94 1.42 -13.41
C ILE A 120 -12.16 -0.01 -12.99
N ILE A 121 -11.41 -0.95 -13.58
CA ILE A 121 -11.49 -2.38 -13.23
C ILE A 121 -10.74 -2.60 -11.93
N VAL A 122 -11.38 -3.29 -10.99
CA VAL A 122 -10.81 -3.70 -9.70
C VAL A 122 -11.15 -5.16 -9.42
N GLN A 123 -10.36 -5.85 -8.60
CA GLN A 123 -10.46 -7.30 -8.38
C GLN A 123 -10.81 -7.64 -6.90
N PRO A 124 -12.11 -7.51 -6.49
CA PRO A 124 -12.53 -7.91 -5.16
C PRO A 124 -12.42 -9.43 -4.92
N PRO A 125 -12.15 -9.86 -3.65
CA PRO A 125 -11.93 -9.04 -2.47
C PRO A 125 -10.59 -8.30 -2.55
N ILE A 126 -10.57 -6.99 -2.29
CA ILE A 126 -9.38 -6.15 -2.43
C ILE A 126 -9.36 -5.08 -1.34
N TYR A 127 -8.19 -4.56 -1.01
CA TYR A 127 -8.04 -3.44 -0.09
C TYR A 127 -8.94 -2.27 -0.53
N TYR A 128 -9.83 -1.86 0.36
CA TYR A 128 -10.94 -0.95 0.03
C TYR A 128 -10.56 0.36 -0.70
N PRO A 129 -9.35 0.98 -0.49
CA PRO A 129 -8.98 2.18 -1.22
C PRO A 129 -8.87 2.01 -2.73
N PHE A 130 -8.67 0.79 -3.22
CA PHE A 130 -8.72 0.51 -4.66
C PHE A 130 -10.13 0.74 -5.21
N MET A 131 -11.15 0.30 -4.47
CA MET A 131 -12.56 0.51 -4.87
C MET A 131 -12.97 1.97 -4.73
N THR A 132 -12.70 2.57 -3.55
CA THR A 132 -13.08 3.95 -3.29
C THR A 132 -12.35 4.96 -4.17
N SER A 133 -11.16 4.63 -4.69
CA SER A 133 -10.43 5.51 -5.61
C SER A 133 -11.18 5.78 -6.90
N ALA A 134 -11.99 4.85 -7.38
CA ALA A 134 -12.86 5.07 -8.53
C ALA A 134 -14.03 6.01 -8.15
N GLU A 135 -14.78 5.63 -7.13
CA GLU A 135 -16.04 6.30 -6.74
C GLU A 135 -15.82 7.75 -6.29
N VAL A 136 -14.84 7.99 -5.40
CA VAL A 136 -14.55 9.34 -4.87
C VAL A 136 -14.11 10.30 -5.99
N ASN A 137 -13.55 9.77 -7.08
CA ASN A 137 -13.15 10.56 -8.23
C ASN A 137 -14.21 10.62 -9.33
N GLY A 138 -15.44 10.17 -9.08
CA GLY A 138 -16.53 10.21 -10.06
C GLY A 138 -16.32 9.29 -11.26
N ARG A 139 -15.65 8.16 -11.05
CA ARG A 139 -15.46 7.08 -12.03
C ARG A 139 -16.31 5.89 -11.64
N LYS A 140 -16.60 5.03 -12.60
CA LYS A 140 -17.35 3.80 -12.35
C LYS A 140 -16.44 2.69 -11.88
N MET A 141 -16.70 2.12 -10.71
CA MET A 141 -16.07 0.88 -10.31
C MET A 141 -16.62 -0.27 -11.18
N VAL A 142 -15.73 -1.02 -11.81
CA VAL A 142 -16.04 -2.19 -12.64
C VAL A 142 -15.40 -3.41 -11.97
N PRO A 143 -16.16 -4.18 -11.19
CA PRO A 143 -15.58 -5.32 -10.47
C PRO A 143 -15.27 -6.47 -11.43
N ASN A 144 -14.08 -7.05 -11.27
CA ASN A 144 -13.68 -8.36 -11.79
C ASN A 144 -13.37 -9.25 -10.57
N PRO A 145 -14.39 -9.86 -9.95
CA PRO A 145 -14.21 -10.61 -8.72
C PRO A 145 -13.23 -11.76 -8.91
N LEU A 146 -12.36 -11.97 -7.92
CA LEU A 146 -11.52 -13.16 -7.87
C LEU A 146 -12.39 -14.40 -7.63
N ILE A 147 -11.95 -15.54 -8.14
CA ILE A 147 -12.59 -16.84 -7.98
C ILE A 147 -11.87 -17.60 -6.88
N GLU A 148 -12.58 -17.96 -5.81
CA GLU A 148 -12.05 -18.87 -4.79
C GLU A 148 -12.21 -20.32 -5.24
N LYS A 149 -11.12 -21.11 -5.16
CA LYS A 149 -11.11 -22.56 -5.42
C LYS A 149 -10.19 -23.24 -4.44
N GLU A 150 -10.75 -24.10 -3.61
CA GLU A 150 -10.02 -24.94 -2.65
C GLU A 150 -9.14 -24.13 -1.66
N GLY A 151 -9.57 -22.91 -1.34
CA GLY A 151 -8.84 -22.01 -0.45
C GLY A 151 -7.89 -21.04 -1.15
N ASP A 152 -7.64 -21.22 -2.44
CA ASP A 152 -6.81 -20.33 -3.26
C ASP A 152 -7.66 -19.35 -4.08
N TRP A 153 -7.07 -18.21 -4.42
CA TRP A 153 -7.73 -17.16 -5.19
C TRP A 153 -7.13 -17.02 -6.58
N PHE A 154 -7.99 -16.92 -7.58
CA PHE A 154 -7.60 -16.85 -8.98
C PHE A 154 -8.29 -15.69 -9.70
N ILE A 155 -7.60 -15.13 -10.69
CA ILE A 155 -8.18 -14.12 -11.56
C ILE A 155 -9.14 -14.81 -12.54
N ASP A 156 -10.36 -14.27 -12.66
CA ASP A 156 -11.27 -14.61 -13.75
C ASP A 156 -10.82 -13.88 -15.02
N PHE A 157 -9.96 -14.52 -15.78
CA PHE A 157 -9.40 -13.94 -17.01
C PHE A 157 -10.44 -13.80 -18.13
N GLU A 158 -11.47 -14.64 -18.17
CA GLU A 158 -12.54 -14.52 -19.15
C GLU A 158 -13.37 -13.26 -18.91
N ASP A 159 -13.79 -13.07 -17.67
CA ASP A 159 -14.50 -11.86 -17.26
C ASP A 159 -13.62 -10.59 -17.37
N LEU A 160 -12.34 -10.70 -17.00
CA LEU A 160 -11.38 -9.60 -17.15
C LEU A 160 -11.22 -9.19 -18.62
N GLU A 161 -11.05 -10.15 -19.52
CA GLU A 161 -10.92 -9.89 -20.97
C GLU A 161 -12.19 -9.22 -21.52
N ALA A 162 -13.37 -9.72 -21.13
CA ALA A 162 -14.63 -9.13 -21.55
C ALA A 162 -14.74 -7.66 -21.10
N LYS A 163 -14.36 -7.34 -19.86
CA LYS A 163 -14.37 -5.98 -19.33
C LYS A 163 -13.29 -5.09 -19.95
N ALA A 164 -12.11 -5.63 -20.22
CA ALA A 164 -11.02 -4.89 -20.84
C ALA A 164 -11.30 -4.52 -22.32
N LYS A 165 -12.17 -5.26 -23.00
CA LYS A 165 -12.63 -4.95 -24.37
C LYS A 165 -13.61 -3.77 -24.43
N ASP A 166 -14.26 -3.41 -23.32
CA ASP A 166 -15.12 -2.24 -23.28
C ASP A 166 -14.26 -0.96 -23.29
N PRO A 167 -14.35 -0.12 -24.33
CA PRO A 167 -13.52 1.08 -24.47
C PRO A 167 -13.78 2.15 -23.39
N ARG A 168 -14.84 1.99 -22.60
CA ARG A 168 -15.13 2.88 -21.45
C ARG A 168 -14.29 2.51 -20.23
N ASN A 169 -13.80 1.28 -20.15
CA ASN A 169 -12.93 0.85 -19.06
C ASN A 169 -11.47 1.22 -19.41
N LYS A 170 -10.89 2.12 -18.63
CA LYS A 170 -9.61 2.76 -18.97
C LYS A 170 -8.43 2.23 -18.17
N ILE A 171 -8.68 1.79 -16.95
CA ILE A 171 -7.62 1.36 -16.03
C ILE A 171 -8.03 0.04 -15.38
N LEU A 172 -7.07 -0.87 -15.23
CA LEU A 172 -7.08 -1.94 -14.25
C LEU A 172 -6.21 -1.52 -13.07
N LEU A 173 -6.80 -1.42 -11.88
CA LEU A 173 -6.04 -1.29 -10.63
C LEU A 173 -5.68 -2.69 -10.14
N PHE A 174 -4.47 -3.09 -10.44
CA PHE A 174 -3.94 -4.42 -10.11
C PHE A 174 -3.15 -4.39 -8.81
N CYS A 175 -3.52 -5.28 -7.87
CA CYS A 175 -2.81 -5.45 -6.59
C CYS A 175 -2.02 -6.75 -6.62
N ASN A 176 -0.69 -6.64 -6.56
CA ASN A 176 0.18 -7.82 -6.54
C ASN A 176 1.42 -7.55 -5.66
N PRO A 177 1.75 -8.38 -4.65
CA PRO A 177 0.91 -9.49 -4.13
C PRO A 177 -0.46 -9.02 -3.67
N HIS A 178 -1.47 -9.89 -3.77
CA HIS A 178 -2.85 -9.53 -3.45
C HIS A 178 -3.10 -9.64 -1.95
N VAL A 179 -3.14 -8.50 -1.24
CA VAL A 179 -3.20 -8.42 0.24
C VAL A 179 -4.43 -9.09 0.85
N SER A 180 -5.52 -9.18 0.11
CA SER A 180 -6.79 -9.75 0.59
C SER A 180 -7.01 -11.20 0.17
N ALA A 181 -6.13 -11.75 -0.64
CA ALA A 181 -6.10 -13.13 -1.07
C ALA A 181 -4.66 -13.61 -0.84
N ASP A 182 -4.46 -14.56 0.05
CA ASP A 182 -3.14 -15.14 0.25
C ASP A 182 -2.68 -15.79 -1.07
N GLU A 183 -1.80 -15.12 -1.78
CA GLU A 183 -1.03 -15.74 -2.83
C GLU A 183 0.25 -16.29 -2.24
N GLN A 184 0.37 -17.59 -2.32
CA GLN A 184 1.62 -18.30 -2.09
C GLN A 184 2.53 -18.21 -3.32
#